data_fd1cb78b0468c6883470b8780da679ef
#
_entry.id   fd1cb78b0468c6883470b8780da679ef
#
_cell.length_a   1.000
_cell.length_b   1.000
_cell.length_c   1.000
_cell.angle_alpha   90.00
_cell.angle_beta   90.00
_cell.angle_gamma   90.00
#
_symmetry.space_group_name_H-M   'P 1'
#
loop_
_entity.id
_entity.type
_entity.pdbx_description
1 polymer ?
#
loop_
_entity_poly.entity_id
_entity_poly.type
_entity_poly.pdbx_seq_one_letter_code
_entity_poly.pdbx_strand_id
1 'polypeptide(L)'
;MAYRPLADEIRPTTLDELVGQKHILGKDGLLRRIIEGGNVPNLIFYGPSGTGKTTVANIIAQRTNRPLHRLNATTASISDIKDIIADIGTLLAPEGVLLYLDEIQYFNKKQQQSLLEFMENGKITLIASTTENPFFYVFGAVLSRSTVFEFKQITAQDALPAIDRGVSILEQRLGGKLELEEGVLEHIASACGGDIRKAMNALELLASAAKKEQGKFLVSLDDAKTAAQKSAMRYDREGDAHFDIASALMKSLRGSDPDAALHYLARLLEAGDMTTAIRRLLCSASEDVGMAYPQAALIVKACVDNALQLGLPEARLPLAQAAVLLATSPKSNSVYQGIAAAMADVKAGRVGDIPRELQNVHADSAGLEREQGYLYPHDFPGHWVRQQYLPDELKNRKYYQYGDNKTEQAARRYWDEIKKH
;
A
#
# COMPACT_ATOMS: atom_id res chain seq x y z
N MET A 1 13.75 -37.22 -6.28
CA MET A 1 13.94 -35.75 -6.51
C MET A 1 13.31 -35.00 -5.36
N ALA A 2 13.89 -33.88 -4.92
CA ALA A 2 13.24 -33.04 -3.90
C ALA A 2 11.93 -32.50 -4.46
N TYR A 3 10.88 -32.47 -3.63
CA TYR A 3 9.58 -31.89 -3.98
C TYR A 3 9.74 -30.40 -4.30
N ARG A 4 9.25 -29.99 -5.47
CA ARG A 4 9.23 -28.58 -5.88
C ARG A 4 7.76 -28.16 -6.04
N PRO A 5 7.30 -27.07 -5.37
CA PRO A 5 5.94 -26.58 -5.53
C PRO A 5 5.62 -26.26 -6.99
N LEU A 6 4.39 -26.56 -7.43
CA LEU A 6 3.94 -26.30 -8.80
C LEU A 6 4.11 -24.82 -9.19
N ALA A 7 3.82 -23.91 -8.25
CA ALA A 7 3.97 -22.48 -8.46
C ALA A 7 5.42 -22.02 -8.79
N ASP A 8 6.43 -22.79 -8.38
CA ASP A 8 7.82 -22.52 -8.71
C ASP A 8 8.27 -23.23 -10.01
N GLU A 9 7.67 -24.36 -10.33
CA GLU A 9 8.00 -25.10 -11.54
C GLU A 9 7.42 -24.46 -12.79
N ILE A 10 6.21 -23.92 -12.70
CA ILE A 10 5.51 -23.26 -13.81
C ILE A 10 6.06 -21.87 -14.15
N ARG A 11 7.01 -21.34 -13.36
CA ARG A 11 7.51 -19.98 -13.58
C ARG A 11 7.99 -19.78 -15.00
N PRO A 12 7.44 -18.77 -15.72
CA PRO A 12 7.90 -18.40 -17.04
C PRO A 12 9.41 -18.14 -17.09
N THR A 13 10.04 -18.62 -18.15
CA THR A 13 11.45 -18.36 -18.46
C THR A 13 11.61 -17.31 -19.55
N THR A 14 10.53 -17.02 -20.28
CA THR A 14 10.49 -16.01 -21.33
C THR A 14 9.36 -15.01 -21.11
N LEU A 15 9.46 -13.83 -21.74
CA LEU A 15 8.41 -12.81 -21.63
C LEU A 15 7.09 -13.25 -22.30
N ASP A 16 7.16 -14.14 -23.30
CA ASP A 16 5.98 -14.62 -24.03
C ASP A 16 5.16 -15.64 -23.23
N GLU A 17 5.76 -16.30 -22.26
CA GLU A 17 5.07 -17.20 -21.34
C GLU A 17 4.34 -16.47 -20.20
N LEU A 18 4.67 -15.18 -19.98
CA LEU A 18 4.01 -14.36 -18.96
C LEU A 18 2.56 -14.09 -19.35
N VAL A 19 1.67 -14.30 -18.39
CA VAL A 19 0.25 -14.00 -18.54
C VAL A 19 -0.09 -12.62 -17.98
N GLY A 20 -1.04 -11.95 -18.59
CA GLY A 20 -1.41 -10.58 -18.23
C GLY A 20 -0.36 -9.53 -18.59
N GLN A 21 -0.36 -8.39 -17.89
CA GLN A 21 0.59 -7.28 -18.00
C GLN A 21 0.81 -6.72 -19.42
N LYS A 22 -0.19 -6.84 -20.31
CA LYS A 22 -0.08 -6.45 -21.72
C LYS A 22 0.31 -4.97 -21.92
N HIS A 23 -0.05 -4.10 -20.98
CA HIS A 23 0.24 -2.66 -21.01
C HIS A 23 1.74 -2.32 -20.85
N ILE A 24 2.53 -3.18 -20.20
CA ILE A 24 3.97 -2.99 -19.99
C ILE A 24 4.83 -4.04 -20.68
N LEU A 25 4.31 -5.27 -20.87
CA LEU A 25 5.02 -6.43 -21.43
C LEU A 25 4.45 -6.93 -22.76
N GLY A 26 3.38 -6.32 -23.28
CA GLY A 26 2.90 -6.60 -24.63
C GLY A 26 3.96 -6.28 -25.70
N LYS A 27 3.71 -6.59 -26.98
CA LYS A 27 4.69 -6.43 -28.07
C LYS A 27 5.29 -5.02 -28.14
N ASP A 28 4.48 -3.98 -27.85
CA ASP A 28 4.91 -2.58 -27.86
C ASP A 28 5.15 -2.02 -26.45
N GLY A 29 5.14 -2.88 -25.42
CA GLY A 29 5.27 -2.49 -24.03
C GLY A 29 6.63 -1.87 -23.71
N LEU A 30 6.64 -0.77 -22.96
CA LEU A 30 7.88 -0.07 -22.61
C LEU A 30 8.86 -0.96 -21.84
N LEU A 31 8.37 -1.70 -20.84
CA LEU A 31 9.23 -2.59 -20.04
C LEU A 31 9.80 -3.73 -20.91
N ARG A 32 9.00 -4.28 -21.83
CA ARG A 32 9.48 -5.29 -22.78
C ARG A 32 10.64 -4.76 -23.60
N ARG A 33 10.51 -3.59 -24.20
CA ARG A 33 11.57 -2.97 -25.02
C ARG A 33 12.85 -2.71 -24.22
N ILE A 34 12.72 -2.28 -22.95
CA ILE A 34 13.87 -2.10 -22.03
C ILE A 34 14.58 -3.45 -21.82
N ILE A 35 13.83 -4.51 -21.53
CA ILE A 35 14.40 -5.85 -21.28
C ILE A 35 15.05 -6.41 -22.56
N GLU A 36 14.41 -6.26 -23.70
CA GLU A 36 14.94 -6.73 -25.01
C GLU A 36 16.17 -5.94 -25.45
N GLY A 37 16.25 -4.66 -25.08
CA GLY A 37 17.42 -3.82 -25.33
C GLY A 37 18.64 -4.13 -24.48
N GLY A 38 18.51 -4.94 -23.43
CA GLY A 38 19.62 -5.41 -22.57
C GLY A 38 20.17 -4.38 -21.58
N ASN A 39 19.88 -3.10 -21.74
CA ASN A 39 20.32 -2.05 -20.81
C ASN A 39 19.19 -1.70 -19.84
N VAL A 40 19.13 -2.42 -18.74
CA VAL A 40 18.06 -2.30 -17.75
C VAL A 40 18.45 -1.28 -16.68
N PRO A 41 17.70 -0.18 -16.50
CA PRO A 41 17.92 0.80 -15.45
C PRO A 41 17.42 0.25 -14.09
N ASN A 42 17.53 1.06 -13.03
CA ASN A 42 16.88 0.74 -11.76
C ASN A 42 15.35 0.75 -11.94
N LEU A 43 14.68 -0.27 -11.44
CA LEU A 43 13.25 -0.50 -11.61
C LEU A 43 12.55 -0.65 -10.27
N ILE A 44 11.32 -0.17 -10.20
CA ILE A 44 10.41 -0.45 -9.08
C ILE A 44 9.13 -1.03 -9.67
N PHE A 45 8.81 -2.25 -9.27
CA PHE A 45 7.58 -2.96 -9.64
C PHE A 45 6.58 -2.87 -8.49
N TYR A 46 5.40 -2.30 -8.71
CA TYR A 46 4.37 -2.28 -7.69
C TYR A 46 3.07 -2.88 -8.19
N GLY A 47 2.28 -3.42 -7.28
CA GLY A 47 1.00 -4.04 -7.58
C GLY A 47 0.77 -5.34 -6.81
N PRO A 48 -0.40 -5.99 -7.01
CA PRO A 48 -0.83 -7.15 -6.24
C PRO A 48 0.16 -8.31 -6.27
N SER A 49 0.10 -9.16 -5.25
CA SER A 49 0.88 -10.40 -5.17
C SER A 49 0.55 -11.35 -6.31
N GLY A 50 1.48 -12.22 -6.71
CA GLY A 50 1.26 -13.25 -7.73
C GLY A 50 1.12 -12.74 -9.17
N THR A 51 1.34 -11.45 -9.44
CA THR A 51 1.21 -10.82 -10.77
C THR A 51 2.44 -10.93 -11.67
N GLY A 52 3.51 -11.59 -11.20
CA GLY A 52 4.71 -11.87 -12.00
C GLY A 52 5.92 -10.97 -11.75
N LYS A 53 5.91 -10.04 -10.77
CA LYS A 53 7.04 -9.12 -10.47
C LYS A 53 8.38 -9.85 -10.32
N THR A 54 8.45 -10.86 -9.45
CA THR A 54 9.67 -11.68 -9.24
C THR A 54 10.07 -12.46 -10.49
N THR A 55 9.09 -12.93 -11.27
CA THR A 55 9.34 -13.67 -12.52
C THR A 55 10.01 -12.77 -13.56
N VAL A 56 9.53 -11.52 -13.72
CA VAL A 56 10.15 -10.56 -14.63
C VAL A 56 11.58 -10.23 -14.19
N ALA A 57 11.84 -10.06 -12.90
CA ALA A 57 13.20 -9.84 -12.39
C ALA A 57 14.16 -11.02 -12.74
N ASN A 58 13.66 -12.26 -12.70
CA ASN A 58 14.44 -13.43 -13.10
C ASN A 58 14.74 -13.43 -14.61
N ILE A 59 13.76 -13.11 -15.44
CA ILE A 59 13.93 -13.01 -16.89
C ILE A 59 14.96 -11.92 -17.24
N ILE A 60 14.90 -10.78 -16.55
CA ILE A 60 15.89 -9.70 -16.69
C ILE A 60 17.31 -10.22 -16.38
N ALA A 61 17.46 -10.92 -15.27
CA ALA A 61 18.76 -11.47 -14.86
C ALA A 61 19.35 -12.44 -15.89
N GLN A 62 18.52 -13.34 -16.40
CA GLN A 62 18.93 -14.30 -17.45
C GLN A 62 19.33 -13.59 -18.75
N ARG A 63 18.61 -12.56 -19.15
CA ARG A 63 18.90 -11.81 -20.41
C ARG A 63 20.12 -10.92 -20.32
N THR A 64 20.37 -10.32 -19.15
CA THR A 64 21.52 -9.42 -18.94
C THR A 64 22.80 -10.16 -18.58
N ASN A 65 22.73 -11.47 -18.36
CA ASN A 65 23.84 -12.32 -17.89
C ASN A 65 24.55 -11.75 -16.63
N ARG A 66 23.79 -11.02 -15.78
CA ARG A 66 24.31 -10.47 -14.53
C ARG A 66 23.92 -11.35 -13.35
N PRO A 67 24.78 -11.50 -12.35
CA PRO A 67 24.45 -12.20 -11.11
C PRO A 67 23.22 -11.55 -10.44
N LEU A 68 22.21 -12.37 -10.11
CA LEU A 68 21.00 -11.91 -9.42
C LEU A 68 21.08 -12.28 -7.94
N HIS A 69 21.20 -11.27 -7.10
CA HIS A 69 21.04 -11.40 -5.66
C HIS A 69 19.59 -11.06 -5.27
N ARG A 70 19.02 -11.85 -4.37
CA ARG A 70 17.64 -11.66 -3.90
C ARG A 70 17.62 -11.45 -2.41
N LEU A 71 17.03 -10.35 -2.01
CA LEU A 71 16.77 -10.03 -0.61
C LEU A 71 15.27 -9.79 -0.43
N ASN A 72 14.77 -10.19 0.74
CA ASN A 72 13.45 -9.83 1.18
C ASN A 72 13.59 -8.79 2.29
N ALA A 73 13.02 -7.59 2.12
CA ALA A 73 13.16 -6.50 3.07
C ALA A 73 12.54 -6.78 4.44
N THR A 74 11.69 -7.81 4.56
CA THR A 74 11.14 -8.23 5.87
C THR A 74 12.17 -8.93 6.75
N THR A 75 13.20 -9.55 6.15
CA THR A 75 14.21 -10.35 6.86
C THR A 75 15.63 -9.85 6.67
N ALA A 76 15.87 -9.10 5.58
CA ALA A 76 17.20 -8.63 5.22
C ALA A 76 17.66 -7.45 6.07
N SER A 77 18.98 -7.38 6.27
CA SER A 77 19.67 -6.33 6.98
C SER A 77 20.61 -5.52 6.08
N ILE A 78 21.18 -4.43 6.59
CA ILE A 78 22.21 -3.65 5.88
C ILE A 78 23.49 -4.48 5.68
N SER A 79 23.79 -5.44 6.59
CA SER A 79 24.96 -6.31 6.41
C SER A 79 24.83 -7.20 5.19
N ASP A 80 23.63 -7.74 4.90
CA ASP A 80 23.42 -8.59 3.72
C ASP A 80 23.68 -7.83 2.41
N ILE A 81 23.34 -6.54 2.39
CA ILE A 81 23.64 -5.66 1.25
C ILE A 81 25.16 -5.44 1.13
N LYS A 82 25.87 -5.24 2.24
CA LYS A 82 27.31 -5.05 2.24
C LYS A 82 28.05 -6.31 1.79
N ASP A 83 27.56 -7.49 2.16
CA ASP A 83 28.13 -8.77 1.76
C ASP A 83 28.00 -8.96 0.24
N ILE A 84 26.84 -8.64 -0.34
CA ILE A 84 26.65 -8.63 -1.80
C ILE A 84 27.63 -7.66 -2.49
N ILE A 85 27.86 -6.51 -1.88
CA ILE A 85 28.74 -5.47 -2.44
C ILE A 85 30.23 -5.90 -2.36
N ALA A 86 30.62 -6.65 -1.33
CA ALA A 86 31.98 -7.14 -1.20
C ALA A 86 32.36 -8.10 -2.35
N ASP A 87 31.38 -8.77 -2.94
CA ASP A 87 31.57 -9.67 -4.08
C ASP A 87 31.69 -8.92 -5.43
N ILE A 88 31.36 -7.63 -5.46
CA ILE A 88 31.40 -6.82 -6.68
C ILE A 88 32.85 -6.39 -7.01
N GLY A 89 33.22 -6.54 -8.28
CA GLY A 89 34.57 -6.25 -8.76
C GLY A 89 35.52 -7.46 -8.72
N THR A 90 34.99 -8.61 -8.30
CA THR A 90 35.67 -9.91 -8.48
C THR A 90 35.41 -10.44 -9.90
N LEU A 91 36.13 -11.51 -10.28
CA LEU A 91 35.93 -12.20 -11.57
C LEU A 91 34.48 -12.67 -11.80
N LEU A 92 33.67 -12.74 -10.72
CA LEU A 92 32.27 -13.21 -10.76
C LEU A 92 31.27 -12.13 -11.11
N ALA A 93 31.60 -10.83 -10.97
CA ALA A 93 30.68 -9.73 -11.22
C ALA A 93 31.40 -8.49 -11.80
N PRO A 94 32.00 -8.58 -13.01
CA PRO A 94 32.79 -7.48 -13.60
C PRO A 94 31.92 -6.27 -13.99
N GLU A 95 30.65 -6.47 -14.29
CA GLU A 95 29.69 -5.43 -14.73
C GLU A 95 28.67 -5.05 -13.65
N GLY A 96 28.95 -5.35 -12.38
CA GLY A 96 28.02 -5.16 -11.27
C GLY A 96 26.97 -6.25 -11.18
N VAL A 97 26.05 -6.12 -10.22
CA VAL A 97 25.04 -7.11 -9.90
C VAL A 97 23.62 -6.57 -10.07
N LEU A 98 22.67 -7.47 -10.31
CA LEU A 98 21.25 -7.17 -10.16
C LEU A 98 20.84 -7.49 -8.72
N LEU A 99 20.31 -6.52 -8.01
CA LEU A 99 19.71 -6.71 -6.70
C LEU A 99 18.19 -6.70 -6.82
N TYR A 100 17.55 -7.85 -6.65
CA TYR A 100 16.11 -7.93 -6.48
C TYR A 100 15.77 -7.78 -5.00
N LEU A 101 15.11 -6.69 -4.64
CA LEU A 101 14.67 -6.41 -3.28
C LEU A 101 13.16 -6.53 -3.20
N ASP A 102 12.67 -7.61 -2.59
CA ASP A 102 11.24 -7.86 -2.41
C ASP A 102 10.70 -7.10 -1.20
N GLU A 103 9.49 -6.54 -1.33
CA GLU A 103 8.77 -5.80 -0.29
C GLU A 103 9.57 -4.62 0.28
N ILE A 104 10.14 -3.77 -0.59
CA ILE A 104 11.01 -2.63 -0.23
C ILE A 104 10.43 -1.70 0.84
N GLN A 105 9.10 -1.61 0.99
CA GLN A 105 8.43 -0.77 1.99
C GLN A 105 8.78 -1.17 3.44
N TYR A 106 9.26 -2.39 3.68
CA TYR A 106 9.73 -2.81 5.00
C TYR A 106 11.14 -2.31 5.35
N PHE A 107 11.90 -1.85 4.36
CA PHE A 107 13.14 -1.13 4.65
C PHE A 107 12.85 0.28 5.14
N ASN A 108 13.42 0.65 6.28
CA ASN A 108 13.34 2.01 6.77
C ASN A 108 14.16 2.97 5.87
N LYS A 109 13.95 4.27 6.07
CA LYS A 109 14.60 5.33 5.26
C LYS A 109 16.13 5.19 5.22
N LYS A 110 16.78 4.84 6.35
CA LYS A 110 18.23 4.69 6.45
C LYS A 110 18.72 3.48 5.64
N GLN A 111 17.99 2.37 5.66
CA GLN A 111 18.29 1.18 4.86
C GLN A 111 18.15 1.47 3.36
N GLN A 112 17.07 2.13 2.95
CA GLN A 112 16.89 2.53 1.55
C GLN A 112 17.95 3.53 1.11
N GLN A 113 18.36 4.46 1.97
CA GLN A 113 19.40 5.44 1.68
C GLN A 113 20.77 4.78 1.46
N SER A 114 21.07 3.68 2.14
CA SER A 114 22.34 2.95 1.96
C SER A 114 22.50 2.31 0.57
N LEU A 115 21.41 2.14 -0.19
CA LEU A 115 21.46 1.64 -1.57
C LEU A 115 21.92 2.70 -2.57
N LEU A 116 21.72 3.99 -2.26
CA LEU A 116 21.91 5.09 -3.24
C LEU A 116 23.32 5.13 -3.80
N GLU A 117 24.35 5.03 -2.96
CA GLU A 117 25.75 5.07 -3.37
C GLU A 117 26.06 4.00 -4.43
N PHE A 118 25.51 2.80 -4.25
CA PHE A 118 25.75 1.65 -5.12
C PHE A 118 24.91 1.68 -6.39
N MET A 119 23.76 2.33 -6.35
CA MET A 119 22.94 2.63 -7.52
C MET A 119 23.58 3.71 -8.40
N GLU A 120 24.15 4.76 -7.79
CA GLU A 120 24.76 5.89 -8.48
C GLU A 120 26.07 5.51 -9.19
N ASN A 121 26.89 4.68 -8.58
CA ASN A 121 28.15 4.21 -9.17
C ASN A 121 28.00 3.00 -10.10
N GLY A 122 26.75 2.53 -10.33
CA GLY A 122 26.45 1.43 -11.23
C GLY A 122 26.83 0.04 -10.73
N LYS A 123 27.32 -0.09 -9.50
CA LYS A 123 27.67 -1.38 -8.90
C LYS A 123 26.43 -2.27 -8.70
N ILE A 124 25.30 -1.66 -8.37
CA ILE A 124 24.02 -2.33 -8.22
C ILE A 124 23.02 -1.75 -9.20
N THR A 125 22.36 -2.59 -9.98
CA THR A 125 21.11 -2.27 -10.64
C THR A 125 19.97 -2.81 -9.77
N LEU A 126 19.20 -1.90 -9.18
CA LEU A 126 18.11 -2.24 -8.28
C LEU A 126 16.84 -2.62 -9.07
N ILE A 127 16.26 -3.76 -8.74
CA ILE A 127 14.90 -4.13 -9.12
C ILE A 127 14.14 -4.33 -7.80
N ALA A 128 13.40 -3.32 -7.35
CA ALA A 128 12.61 -3.42 -6.15
C ALA A 128 11.17 -3.85 -6.47
N SER A 129 10.53 -4.58 -5.56
CA SER A 129 9.10 -4.88 -5.64
C SER A 129 8.38 -4.44 -4.37
N THR A 130 7.10 -4.11 -4.52
CA THR A 130 6.20 -3.76 -3.42
C THR A 130 4.74 -4.06 -3.80
N THR A 131 3.94 -4.40 -2.81
CA THR A 131 2.48 -4.47 -2.93
C THR A 131 1.82 -3.11 -2.65
N GLU A 132 2.55 -2.17 -2.05
CA GLU A 132 2.07 -0.85 -1.67
C GLU A 132 2.40 0.21 -2.74
N ASN A 133 1.73 1.37 -2.67
CA ASN A 133 2.02 2.47 -3.58
C ASN A 133 3.43 3.04 -3.29
N PRO A 134 4.39 2.93 -4.22
CA PRO A 134 5.79 3.30 -3.98
C PRO A 134 5.98 4.78 -3.68
N PHE A 135 5.10 5.66 -4.14
CA PHE A 135 5.20 7.09 -3.90
C PHE A 135 4.98 7.50 -2.44
N PHE A 136 4.42 6.61 -1.62
CA PHE A 136 4.23 6.83 -0.18
C PHE A 136 5.28 6.14 0.70
N TYR A 137 5.83 5.01 0.23
CA TYR A 137 6.64 4.12 1.08
C TYR A 137 8.11 4.05 0.66
N VAL A 138 8.42 4.36 -0.60
CA VAL A 138 9.80 4.34 -1.08
C VAL A 138 10.42 5.72 -0.93
N PHE A 139 11.67 5.74 -0.45
CA PHE A 139 12.41 6.99 -0.26
C PHE A 139 12.56 7.77 -1.58
N GLY A 140 12.23 9.06 -1.57
CA GLY A 140 12.17 9.89 -2.78
C GLY A 140 13.45 9.89 -3.61
N ALA A 141 14.63 9.76 -2.97
CA ALA A 141 15.91 9.69 -3.70
C ALA A 141 16.09 8.35 -4.45
N VAL A 142 15.51 7.25 -3.98
CA VAL A 142 15.47 5.96 -4.70
C VAL A 142 14.48 6.05 -5.86
N LEU A 143 13.30 6.63 -5.62
CA LEU A 143 12.28 6.85 -6.66
C LEU A 143 12.81 7.70 -7.83
N SER A 144 13.50 8.79 -7.54
CA SER A 144 14.04 9.70 -8.58
C SER A 144 15.11 9.05 -9.47
N ARG A 145 15.68 7.93 -9.04
CA ARG A 145 16.72 7.16 -9.77
C ARG A 145 16.19 5.86 -10.35
N SER A 146 14.89 5.64 -10.26
CA SER A 146 14.26 4.38 -10.69
C SER A 146 13.07 4.65 -11.61
N THR A 147 12.81 3.74 -12.52
CA THR A 147 11.58 3.75 -13.33
C THR A 147 10.55 2.86 -12.65
N VAL A 148 9.35 3.41 -12.43
CA VAL A 148 8.27 2.72 -11.73
C VAL A 148 7.33 2.07 -12.75
N PHE A 149 7.01 0.78 -12.56
CA PHE A 149 6.05 0.05 -13.38
C PHE A 149 4.95 -0.56 -12.51
N GLU A 150 3.71 -0.31 -12.89
CA GLU A 150 2.53 -0.90 -12.28
C GLU A 150 2.27 -2.30 -12.85
N PHE A 151 2.17 -3.29 -11.97
CA PHE A 151 1.69 -4.62 -12.28
C PHE A 151 0.22 -4.71 -11.89
N LYS A 152 -0.65 -4.85 -12.88
CA LYS A 152 -2.10 -4.94 -12.67
C LYS A 152 -2.50 -6.36 -12.30
N GLN A 153 -3.63 -6.48 -11.62
CA GLN A 153 -4.25 -7.75 -11.33
C GLN A 153 -4.49 -8.53 -12.64
N ILE A 154 -4.20 -9.83 -12.63
CA ILE A 154 -4.40 -10.70 -13.77
C ILE A 154 -5.88 -11.08 -13.82
N THR A 155 -6.54 -10.92 -14.96
CA THR A 155 -7.93 -11.34 -15.13
C THR A 155 -8.04 -12.86 -15.09
N ALA A 156 -9.20 -13.39 -14.71
CA ALA A 156 -9.44 -14.83 -14.74
C ALA A 156 -9.15 -15.43 -16.14
N GLN A 157 -9.53 -14.72 -17.18
CA GLN A 157 -9.31 -15.15 -18.57
C GLN A 157 -7.82 -15.15 -18.95
N ASP A 158 -7.04 -14.14 -18.52
CA ASP A 158 -5.60 -14.11 -18.77
C ASP A 158 -4.85 -15.18 -17.92
N ALA A 159 -5.42 -15.67 -16.81
CA ALA A 159 -4.82 -16.70 -15.97
C ALA A 159 -4.93 -18.12 -16.54
N LEU A 160 -5.96 -18.41 -17.33
CA LEU A 160 -6.25 -19.75 -17.86
C LEU A 160 -5.04 -20.40 -18.55
N PRO A 161 -4.29 -19.75 -19.45
CA PRO A 161 -3.13 -20.38 -20.08
C PRO A 161 -2.03 -20.81 -19.10
N ALA A 162 -1.88 -20.12 -17.98
CA ALA A 162 -0.94 -20.53 -16.94
C ALA A 162 -1.47 -21.74 -16.17
N ILE A 163 -2.79 -21.80 -15.91
CA ILE A 163 -3.41 -22.91 -15.21
C ILE A 163 -3.35 -24.18 -16.09
N ASP A 164 -3.59 -24.08 -17.39
CA ASP A 164 -3.46 -25.20 -18.33
C ASP A 164 -2.03 -25.76 -18.38
N ARG A 165 -1.00 -24.90 -18.33
CA ARG A 165 0.38 -25.38 -18.20
C ARG A 165 0.59 -26.10 -16.87
N GLY A 166 -0.02 -25.64 -15.79
CA GLY A 166 0.02 -26.32 -14.49
C GLY A 166 -0.61 -27.70 -14.52
N VAL A 167 -1.75 -27.86 -15.22
CA VAL A 167 -2.39 -29.18 -15.45
C VAL A 167 -1.43 -30.11 -16.16
N SER A 168 -0.82 -29.67 -17.25
CA SER A 168 0.12 -30.48 -18.04
C SER A 168 1.33 -30.99 -17.21
N ILE A 169 1.86 -30.15 -16.31
CA ILE A 169 2.94 -30.54 -15.40
C ILE A 169 2.46 -31.58 -14.39
N LEU A 170 1.27 -31.39 -13.84
CA LEU A 170 0.68 -32.35 -12.87
C LEU A 170 0.38 -33.70 -13.51
N GLU A 171 -0.10 -33.74 -14.76
CA GLU A 171 -0.30 -34.99 -15.50
C GLU A 171 1.01 -35.76 -15.65
N GLN A 172 2.11 -35.07 -15.96
CA GLN A 172 3.44 -35.69 -16.01
C GLN A 172 3.88 -36.24 -14.65
N ARG A 173 3.66 -35.49 -13.57
CA ARG A 173 4.00 -35.92 -12.20
C ARG A 173 3.17 -37.15 -11.75
N LEU A 174 1.88 -37.15 -12.07
CA LEU A 174 0.95 -38.22 -11.71
C LEU A 174 1.11 -39.47 -12.56
N GLY A 175 1.77 -39.36 -13.72
CA GLY A 175 1.85 -40.43 -14.70
C GLY A 175 0.50 -40.86 -15.26
N GLY A 176 -0.44 -39.92 -15.36
CA GLY A 176 -1.79 -40.15 -15.85
C GLY A 176 -2.54 -38.85 -16.16
N LYS A 177 -3.65 -38.98 -16.86
CA LYS A 177 -4.45 -37.81 -17.29
C LYS A 177 -5.28 -37.25 -16.11
N LEU A 178 -5.24 -35.92 -15.95
CA LEU A 178 -6.08 -35.19 -15.01
C LEU A 178 -7.36 -34.76 -15.70
N GLU A 179 -8.46 -35.43 -15.39
CA GLU A 179 -9.77 -35.14 -15.96
C GLU A 179 -10.54 -34.19 -15.05
N LEU A 180 -10.72 -32.96 -15.53
CA LEU A 180 -11.37 -31.87 -14.80
C LEU A 180 -12.80 -31.76 -15.28
N GLU A 181 -13.74 -31.69 -14.35
CA GLU A 181 -15.14 -31.37 -14.67
C GLU A 181 -15.26 -29.99 -15.29
N GLU A 182 -16.26 -29.80 -16.17
CA GLU A 182 -16.52 -28.51 -16.81
C GLU A 182 -16.68 -27.38 -15.78
N GLY A 183 -15.99 -26.26 -16.00
CA GLY A 183 -16.01 -25.10 -15.09
C GLY A 183 -14.96 -25.11 -13.96
N VAL A 184 -14.19 -26.19 -13.78
CA VAL A 184 -13.16 -26.27 -12.74
C VAL A 184 -12.04 -25.22 -12.94
N LEU A 185 -11.52 -25.10 -14.18
CA LEU A 185 -10.44 -24.14 -14.48
C LEU A 185 -10.90 -22.69 -14.33
N GLU A 186 -12.07 -22.38 -14.86
CA GLU A 186 -12.70 -21.07 -14.74
C GLU A 186 -12.97 -20.69 -13.28
N HIS A 187 -13.41 -21.69 -12.48
CA HIS A 187 -13.64 -21.50 -11.07
C HIS A 187 -12.33 -21.19 -10.32
N ILE A 188 -11.26 -21.96 -10.56
CA ILE A 188 -9.94 -21.72 -9.97
C ILE A 188 -9.43 -20.34 -10.40
N ALA A 189 -9.49 -19.99 -11.69
CA ALA A 189 -9.04 -18.71 -12.21
C ALA A 189 -9.78 -17.52 -11.58
N SER A 190 -11.11 -17.66 -11.41
CA SER A 190 -11.96 -16.63 -10.79
C SER A 190 -11.70 -16.52 -9.27
N ALA A 191 -11.69 -17.64 -8.56
CA ALA A 191 -11.55 -17.67 -7.10
C ALA A 191 -10.16 -17.24 -6.61
N CYS A 192 -9.13 -17.42 -7.43
CA CYS A 192 -7.76 -16.96 -7.10
C CYS A 192 -7.51 -15.49 -7.40
N GLY A 193 -8.47 -14.83 -8.09
CA GLY A 193 -8.54 -13.40 -8.31
C GLY A 193 -7.24 -12.79 -8.84
N GLY A 194 -6.60 -13.46 -9.81
CA GLY A 194 -5.41 -12.96 -10.47
C GLY A 194 -4.08 -13.25 -9.79
N ASP A 195 -4.07 -13.94 -8.64
CA ASP A 195 -2.84 -14.47 -8.05
C ASP A 195 -2.54 -15.88 -8.61
N ILE A 196 -1.64 -15.96 -9.59
CA ILE A 196 -1.26 -17.23 -10.23
C ILE A 196 -0.66 -18.22 -9.24
N ARG A 197 0.02 -17.77 -8.20
CA ARG A 197 0.59 -18.66 -7.16
C ARG A 197 -0.53 -19.37 -6.40
N LYS A 198 -1.59 -18.65 -6.05
CA LYS A 198 -2.78 -19.23 -5.39
C LYS A 198 -3.49 -20.21 -6.31
N ALA A 199 -3.60 -19.90 -7.61
CA ALA A 199 -4.20 -20.81 -8.59
C ALA A 199 -3.42 -22.13 -8.67
N MET A 200 -2.08 -22.05 -8.73
CA MET A 200 -1.23 -23.24 -8.75
C MET A 200 -1.33 -24.08 -7.48
N ASN A 201 -1.36 -23.44 -6.31
CA ASN A 201 -1.51 -24.15 -5.05
C ASN A 201 -2.87 -24.85 -4.94
N ALA A 202 -3.93 -24.21 -5.40
CA ALA A 202 -5.27 -24.83 -5.44
C ALA A 202 -5.29 -26.03 -6.40
N LEU A 203 -4.71 -25.87 -7.58
CA LEU A 203 -4.62 -26.94 -8.57
C LEU A 203 -3.80 -28.13 -8.08
N GLU A 204 -2.66 -27.89 -7.43
CA GLU A 204 -1.79 -28.91 -6.85
C GLU A 204 -2.50 -29.68 -5.71
N LEU A 205 -3.26 -28.95 -4.87
CA LEU A 205 -4.09 -29.55 -3.81
C LEU A 205 -5.17 -30.45 -4.41
N LEU A 206 -5.88 -29.97 -5.43
CA LEU A 206 -6.93 -30.75 -6.11
C LEU A 206 -6.37 -32.01 -6.79
N ALA A 207 -5.23 -31.88 -7.46
CA ALA A 207 -4.58 -33.01 -8.09
C ALA A 207 -4.11 -34.07 -7.08
N SER A 208 -3.65 -33.63 -5.88
CA SER A 208 -3.24 -34.54 -4.81
C SER A 208 -4.42 -35.28 -4.17
N ALA A 209 -5.62 -34.69 -4.16
CA ALA A 209 -6.85 -35.23 -3.63
C ALA A 209 -7.70 -35.97 -4.68
N ALA A 210 -7.30 -35.92 -5.95
CA ALA A 210 -8.07 -36.49 -7.07
C ALA A 210 -8.30 -38.01 -6.92
N LYS A 211 -9.52 -38.45 -7.22
CA LYS A 211 -9.87 -39.85 -7.23
C LYS A 211 -9.32 -40.54 -8.46
N LYS A 212 -8.63 -41.66 -8.28
CA LYS A 212 -8.10 -42.43 -9.41
C LYS A 212 -9.15 -43.44 -9.89
N GLU A 213 -9.67 -43.26 -11.09
CA GLU A 213 -10.62 -44.17 -11.74
C GLU A 213 -10.15 -44.50 -13.15
N GLN A 214 -10.06 -45.77 -13.48
CA GLN A 214 -9.64 -46.28 -14.80
C GLN A 214 -8.34 -45.67 -15.35
N GLY A 215 -7.38 -45.38 -14.46
CA GLY A 215 -6.09 -44.77 -14.84
C GLY A 215 -6.10 -43.26 -15.05
N LYS A 216 -7.23 -42.59 -14.81
CA LYS A 216 -7.40 -41.15 -14.83
C LYS A 216 -7.59 -40.59 -13.41
N PHE A 217 -7.22 -39.33 -13.20
CA PHE A 217 -7.40 -38.61 -11.94
C PHE A 217 -8.56 -37.63 -12.14
N LEU A 218 -9.67 -37.83 -11.40
CA LEU A 218 -10.89 -37.04 -11.56
C LEU A 218 -10.92 -35.93 -10.51
N VAL A 219 -11.23 -34.70 -10.94
CA VAL A 219 -11.43 -33.53 -10.11
C VAL A 219 -12.81 -32.95 -10.40
N SER A 220 -13.66 -32.93 -9.36
CA SER A 220 -15.01 -32.37 -9.47
C SER A 220 -15.04 -30.87 -9.27
N LEU A 221 -16.08 -30.22 -9.77
CA LEU A 221 -16.32 -28.79 -9.53
C LEU A 221 -16.60 -28.49 -8.03
N ASP A 222 -17.16 -29.46 -7.30
CA ASP A 222 -17.45 -29.32 -5.87
C ASP A 222 -16.16 -29.34 -5.03
N ASP A 223 -15.20 -30.19 -5.39
CA ASP A 223 -13.85 -30.18 -4.80
C ASP A 223 -13.14 -28.84 -5.08
N ALA A 224 -13.27 -28.33 -6.31
CA ALA A 224 -12.71 -27.03 -6.69
C ALA A 224 -13.30 -25.86 -5.89
N LYS A 225 -14.62 -25.84 -5.68
CA LYS A 225 -15.29 -24.86 -4.83
C LYS A 225 -14.80 -24.93 -3.39
N THR A 226 -14.62 -26.12 -2.84
CA THR A 226 -14.12 -26.33 -1.47
C THR A 226 -12.68 -25.87 -1.31
N ALA A 227 -11.82 -26.19 -2.26
CA ALA A 227 -10.40 -25.77 -2.26
C ALA A 227 -10.25 -24.24 -2.44
N ALA A 228 -11.09 -23.64 -3.28
CA ALA A 228 -11.01 -22.23 -3.59
C ALA A 228 -11.69 -21.33 -2.53
N GLN A 229 -12.71 -21.82 -1.79
CA GLN A 229 -13.36 -21.04 -0.71
C GLN A 229 -12.36 -20.62 0.38
N LYS A 230 -11.43 -21.48 0.76
CA LYS A 230 -10.36 -21.12 1.71
C LYS A 230 -9.38 -20.09 1.13
N SER A 231 -9.26 -20.01 -0.19
CA SER A 231 -8.41 -19.05 -0.89
C SER A 231 -9.09 -17.69 -1.06
N ALA A 232 -10.40 -17.65 -1.32
CA ALA A 232 -11.19 -16.44 -1.52
C ALA A 232 -11.27 -15.57 -0.25
N MET A 233 -11.43 -16.19 0.93
CA MET A 233 -11.43 -15.46 2.21
C MET A 233 -10.09 -14.74 2.51
N ARG A 234 -8.96 -15.29 2.04
CA ARG A 234 -7.64 -14.62 2.13
C ARG A 234 -7.40 -13.60 1.02
N TYR A 235 -8.15 -13.69 -0.06
CA TYR A 235 -7.95 -12.94 -1.29
C TYR A 235 -8.39 -11.47 -1.21
N ASP A 236 -9.39 -11.17 -0.37
CA ASP A 236 -9.89 -9.80 -0.19
C ASP A 236 -8.84 -8.82 0.42
N ARG A 237 -7.66 -9.34 0.81
CA ARG A 237 -6.62 -8.54 1.48
C ARG A 237 -5.72 -7.69 0.56
N GLU A 238 -5.57 -8.04 -0.72
CA GLU A 238 -4.49 -7.49 -1.56
C GLU A 238 -4.91 -7.07 -2.98
N GLY A 239 -6.22 -7.03 -3.30
CA GLY A 239 -6.74 -6.69 -4.63
C GLY A 239 -7.50 -5.38 -4.70
N ASP A 240 -7.87 -4.92 -5.92
CA ASP A 240 -8.72 -3.74 -6.14
C ASP A 240 -10.02 -3.80 -5.33
N ALA A 241 -10.59 -5.00 -5.14
CA ALA A 241 -11.75 -5.25 -4.27
C ALA A 241 -11.49 -4.84 -2.81
N HIS A 242 -10.27 -4.98 -2.31
CA HIS A 242 -9.88 -4.56 -0.96
C HIS A 242 -9.91 -3.02 -0.83
N PHE A 243 -9.34 -2.30 -1.82
CA PHE A 243 -9.38 -0.84 -1.86
C PHE A 243 -10.81 -0.34 -2.01
N ASP A 244 -11.65 -1.06 -2.77
CA ASP A 244 -13.07 -0.74 -2.94
C ASP A 244 -13.85 -0.92 -1.64
N ILE A 245 -13.61 -1.99 -0.88
CA ILE A 245 -14.25 -2.23 0.43
C ILE A 245 -13.82 -1.14 1.43
N ALA A 246 -12.53 -0.83 1.50
CA ALA A 246 -12.01 0.22 2.37
C ALA A 246 -12.59 1.59 1.99
N SER A 247 -12.73 1.88 0.69
CA SER A 247 -13.36 3.09 0.16
C SER A 247 -14.86 3.13 0.46
N ALA A 248 -15.56 1.98 0.32
CA ALA A 248 -16.97 1.86 0.62
C ALA A 248 -17.24 2.07 2.12
N LEU A 249 -16.39 1.51 3.01
CA LEU A 249 -16.46 1.78 4.46
C LEU A 249 -16.37 3.29 4.73
N MET A 250 -15.36 3.99 4.20
CA MET A 250 -15.21 5.43 4.40
C MET A 250 -16.43 6.22 3.89
N LYS A 251 -16.95 5.87 2.71
CA LYS A 251 -18.12 6.53 2.13
C LYS A 251 -19.38 6.29 2.94
N SER A 252 -19.55 5.09 3.51
CA SER A 252 -20.68 4.75 4.39
C SER A 252 -20.60 5.54 5.70
N LEU A 253 -19.44 5.65 6.33
CA LEU A 253 -19.23 6.46 7.53
C LEU A 253 -19.53 7.94 7.25
N ARG A 254 -19.02 8.48 6.15
CA ARG A 254 -19.26 9.85 5.69
C ARG A 254 -20.72 10.10 5.35
N GLY A 255 -21.35 9.14 4.69
CA GLY A 255 -22.76 9.17 4.31
C GLY A 255 -23.75 8.90 5.44
N SER A 256 -23.26 8.64 6.66
CA SER A 256 -24.10 8.37 7.83
C SER A 256 -25.01 7.14 7.68
N ASP A 257 -24.49 6.09 7.03
CA ASP A 257 -25.16 4.79 6.91
C ASP A 257 -24.46 3.76 7.81
N PRO A 258 -24.99 3.51 9.04
CA PRO A 258 -24.37 2.57 9.96
C PRO A 258 -24.48 1.11 9.51
N ASP A 259 -25.51 0.73 8.76
CA ASP A 259 -25.70 -0.64 8.30
C ASP A 259 -24.69 -0.99 7.22
N ALA A 260 -24.49 -0.10 6.23
CA ALA A 260 -23.46 -0.25 5.23
C ALA A 260 -22.04 -0.21 5.85
N ALA A 261 -21.80 0.67 6.84
CA ALA A 261 -20.52 0.74 7.55
C ALA A 261 -20.20 -0.56 8.27
N LEU A 262 -21.17 -1.17 8.97
CA LEU A 262 -21.01 -2.47 9.62
C LEU A 262 -20.78 -3.60 8.62
N HIS A 263 -21.48 -3.60 7.48
CA HIS A 263 -21.29 -4.58 6.42
C HIS A 263 -19.86 -4.55 5.85
N TYR A 264 -19.37 -3.37 5.45
CA TYR A 264 -18.02 -3.25 4.90
C TYR A 264 -16.92 -3.45 5.95
N LEU A 265 -17.17 -3.08 7.21
CA LEU A 265 -16.27 -3.41 8.32
C LEU A 265 -16.18 -4.94 8.50
N ALA A 266 -17.31 -5.64 8.52
CA ALA A 266 -17.33 -7.09 8.64
C ALA A 266 -16.54 -7.77 7.51
N ARG A 267 -16.68 -7.30 6.27
CA ARG A 267 -15.91 -7.82 5.13
C ARG A 267 -14.40 -7.65 5.31
N LEU A 268 -13.92 -6.50 5.83
CA LEU A 268 -12.51 -6.30 6.14
C LEU A 268 -12.02 -7.23 7.26
N LEU A 269 -12.82 -7.42 8.30
CA LEU A 269 -12.49 -8.27 9.44
C LEU A 269 -12.46 -9.76 9.07
N GLU A 270 -13.42 -10.24 8.28
CA GLU A 270 -13.44 -11.61 7.75
C GLU A 270 -12.25 -11.88 6.82
N ALA A 271 -11.82 -10.87 6.03
CA ALA A 271 -10.57 -10.93 5.27
C ALA A 271 -9.32 -10.89 6.18
N GLY A 272 -9.50 -10.71 7.51
CA GLY A 272 -8.44 -10.59 8.51
C GLY A 272 -7.64 -9.28 8.39
N ASP A 273 -8.19 -8.26 7.71
CA ASP A 273 -7.54 -6.95 7.58
C ASP A 273 -8.07 -5.92 8.59
N MET A 274 -7.78 -6.20 9.84
CA MET A 274 -8.07 -5.30 10.94
C MET A 274 -7.28 -3.98 10.82
N THR A 275 -6.09 -4.02 10.25
CA THR A 275 -5.21 -2.83 10.13
C THR A 275 -5.84 -1.75 9.24
N THR A 276 -6.34 -2.12 8.07
CA THR A 276 -7.04 -1.17 7.19
C THR A 276 -8.31 -0.66 7.83
N ALA A 277 -9.11 -1.53 8.46
CA ALA A 277 -10.31 -1.12 9.18
C ALA A 277 -9.98 -0.05 10.24
N ILE A 278 -8.99 -0.29 11.08
CA ILE A 278 -8.52 0.65 12.11
C ILE A 278 -8.09 1.99 11.50
N ARG A 279 -7.25 1.96 10.46
CA ARG A 279 -6.77 3.19 9.79
C ARG A 279 -7.93 4.02 9.24
N ARG A 280 -8.95 3.38 8.64
CA ARG A 280 -10.12 4.07 8.10
C ARG A 280 -11.00 4.68 9.18
N LEU A 281 -11.22 3.98 10.30
CA LEU A 281 -11.97 4.52 11.44
C LEU A 281 -11.26 5.74 12.06
N LEU A 282 -9.96 5.67 12.30
CA LEU A 282 -9.17 6.79 12.83
C LEU A 282 -9.16 8.00 11.87
N CYS A 283 -9.06 7.74 10.57
CA CYS A 283 -9.10 8.78 9.55
C CYS A 283 -10.46 9.49 9.54
N SER A 284 -11.57 8.73 9.49
CA SER A 284 -12.92 9.27 9.46
C SER A 284 -13.27 10.07 10.73
N ALA A 285 -12.73 9.68 11.89
CA ALA A 285 -12.93 10.43 13.14
C ALA A 285 -12.42 11.88 13.03
N SER A 286 -11.30 12.10 12.31
CA SER A 286 -10.68 13.43 12.14
C SER A 286 -11.14 14.14 10.86
N GLU A 287 -11.37 13.41 9.78
CA GLU A 287 -11.72 13.96 8.45
C GLU A 287 -13.20 14.29 8.31
N ASP A 288 -14.09 13.35 8.72
CA ASP A 288 -15.52 13.45 8.46
C ASP A 288 -16.33 13.96 9.66
N VAL A 289 -15.99 13.53 10.87
CA VAL A 289 -16.64 13.98 12.12
C VAL A 289 -15.97 15.24 12.65
N GLY A 290 -14.65 15.24 12.78
CA GLY A 290 -13.84 16.40 13.10
C GLY A 290 -14.37 17.23 14.25
N MET A 291 -14.47 18.54 14.02
CA MET A 291 -14.91 19.51 15.02
C MET A 291 -16.43 19.52 15.30
N ALA A 292 -17.21 18.74 14.56
CA ALA A 292 -18.63 18.60 14.89
C ALA A 292 -18.85 17.80 16.18
N TYR A 293 -17.98 16.83 16.45
CA TYR A 293 -17.94 16.04 17.68
C TYR A 293 -16.50 15.64 18.03
N PRO A 294 -15.70 16.54 18.60
CA PRO A 294 -14.26 16.32 18.84
C PRO A 294 -13.92 15.09 19.68
N GLN A 295 -14.83 14.69 20.59
CA GLN A 295 -14.66 13.51 21.44
C GLN A 295 -14.64 12.20 20.64
N ALA A 296 -15.18 12.19 19.43
CA ALA A 296 -15.18 10.99 18.57
C ALA A 296 -13.76 10.42 18.40
N ALA A 297 -12.76 11.26 18.19
CA ALA A 297 -11.37 10.82 18.02
C ALA A 297 -10.85 10.06 19.25
N LEU A 298 -11.16 10.52 20.47
CA LEU A 298 -10.77 9.86 21.71
C LEU A 298 -11.48 8.52 21.90
N ILE A 299 -12.78 8.49 21.63
CA ILE A 299 -13.59 7.26 21.78
C ILE A 299 -13.14 6.22 20.75
N VAL A 300 -12.95 6.62 19.48
CA VAL A 300 -12.47 5.71 18.43
C VAL A 300 -11.08 5.19 18.78
N LYS A 301 -10.18 6.03 19.30
CA LYS A 301 -8.85 5.58 19.75
C LYS A 301 -8.95 4.54 20.86
N ALA A 302 -9.82 4.74 21.86
CA ALA A 302 -10.05 3.77 22.91
C ALA A 302 -10.63 2.44 22.38
N CYS A 303 -11.57 2.51 21.42
CA CYS A 303 -12.11 1.33 20.74
C CYS A 303 -11.01 0.57 19.98
N VAL A 304 -10.14 1.28 19.29
CA VAL A 304 -8.99 0.70 18.58
C VAL A 304 -8.01 0.03 19.53
N ASP A 305 -7.68 0.66 20.65
CA ASP A 305 -6.77 0.08 21.64
C ASP A 305 -7.36 -1.21 22.25
N ASN A 306 -8.66 -1.21 22.56
CA ASN A 306 -9.36 -2.42 23.01
C ASN A 306 -9.33 -3.52 21.93
N ALA A 307 -9.56 -3.18 20.66
CA ALA A 307 -9.52 -4.14 19.58
C ALA A 307 -8.13 -4.77 19.41
N LEU A 308 -7.06 -3.99 19.54
CA LEU A 308 -5.69 -4.47 19.46
C LEU A 308 -5.31 -5.38 20.64
N GLN A 309 -5.85 -5.12 21.84
CA GLN A 309 -5.64 -5.96 23.02
C GLN A 309 -6.42 -7.28 22.96
N LEU A 310 -7.66 -7.24 22.46
CA LEU A 310 -8.52 -8.42 22.40
C LEU A 310 -8.13 -9.36 21.23
N GLY A 311 -7.74 -8.80 20.08
CA GLY A 311 -7.56 -9.59 18.88
C GLY A 311 -8.87 -10.13 18.29
N LEU A 312 -8.78 -10.74 17.11
CA LEU A 312 -9.95 -11.42 16.50
C LEU A 312 -10.19 -12.78 17.18
N PRO A 313 -11.45 -13.18 17.37
CA PRO A 313 -12.67 -12.57 16.82
C PRO A 313 -13.29 -11.44 17.65
N GLU A 314 -12.90 -11.23 18.91
CA GLU A 314 -13.54 -10.27 19.83
C GLU A 314 -13.33 -8.81 19.45
N ALA A 315 -12.22 -8.49 18.77
CA ALA A 315 -11.92 -7.15 18.24
C ALA A 315 -13.04 -6.53 17.40
N ARG A 316 -13.92 -7.37 16.82
CA ARG A 316 -15.08 -6.92 16.05
C ARG A 316 -16.03 -6.03 16.85
N LEU A 317 -16.16 -6.25 18.16
CA LEU A 317 -17.10 -5.52 19.00
C LEU A 317 -16.71 -4.05 19.17
N PRO A 318 -15.50 -3.71 19.68
CA PRO A 318 -15.10 -2.31 19.79
C PRO A 318 -14.96 -1.61 18.42
N LEU A 319 -14.56 -2.32 17.36
CA LEU A 319 -14.50 -1.73 16.02
C LEU A 319 -15.89 -1.43 15.45
N ALA A 320 -16.88 -2.30 15.68
CA ALA A 320 -18.26 -2.04 15.32
C ALA A 320 -18.86 -0.85 16.10
N GLN A 321 -18.55 -0.73 17.39
CA GLN A 321 -18.94 0.43 18.21
C GLN A 321 -18.36 1.73 17.63
N ALA A 322 -17.09 1.73 17.24
CA ALA A 322 -16.46 2.88 16.61
C ALA A 322 -17.11 3.24 15.26
N ALA A 323 -17.42 2.24 14.42
CA ALA A 323 -18.08 2.46 13.14
C ALA A 323 -19.49 3.07 13.30
N VAL A 324 -20.30 2.53 14.21
CA VAL A 324 -21.64 3.05 14.49
C VAL A 324 -21.55 4.48 15.04
N LEU A 325 -20.66 4.73 16.00
CA LEU A 325 -20.42 6.08 16.54
C LEU A 325 -20.12 7.07 15.41
N LEU A 326 -19.18 6.74 14.52
CA LEU A 326 -18.79 7.61 13.43
C LEU A 326 -19.92 7.82 12.42
N ALA A 327 -20.64 6.76 12.06
CA ALA A 327 -21.76 6.85 11.12
C ALA A 327 -22.91 7.73 11.67
N THR A 328 -23.17 7.67 12.97
CA THR A 328 -24.27 8.39 13.61
C THR A 328 -23.89 9.78 14.17
N SER A 329 -22.60 10.11 14.19
CA SER A 329 -22.14 11.42 14.66
C SER A 329 -22.41 12.54 13.64
N PRO A 330 -22.61 13.80 14.09
CA PRO A 330 -22.62 14.94 13.18
C PRO A 330 -21.32 15.06 12.42
N LYS A 331 -21.33 15.64 11.23
CA LYS A 331 -20.20 15.70 10.30
C LYS A 331 -19.67 17.12 10.17
N SER A 332 -18.33 17.24 10.09
CA SER A 332 -17.63 18.46 9.69
C SER A 332 -16.27 18.11 9.10
N ASN A 333 -16.04 18.54 7.89
CA ASN A 333 -14.74 18.46 7.22
C ASN A 333 -13.97 19.78 7.21
N SER A 334 -14.37 20.74 8.05
CA SER A 334 -13.78 22.09 8.13
C SER A 334 -12.25 22.06 8.33
N VAL A 335 -11.75 21.17 9.20
CA VAL A 335 -10.33 21.00 9.46
C VAL A 335 -9.60 20.42 8.25
N TYR A 336 -10.18 19.39 7.63
CA TYR A 336 -9.62 18.79 6.40
C TYR A 336 -9.51 19.84 5.27
N GLN A 337 -10.55 20.61 5.02
CA GLN A 337 -10.52 21.69 4.01
C GLN A 337 -9.49 22.75 4.34
N GLY A 338 -9.38 23.14 5.62
CA GLY A 338 -8.40 24.11 6.09
C GLY A 338 -6.97 23.68 5.84
N ILE A 339 -6.59 22.47 6.27
CA ILE A 339 -5.23 21.95 6.07
C ILE A 339 -4.93 21.67 4.60
N ALA A 340 -5.91 21.20 3.82
CA ALA A 340 -5.73 20.96 2.39
C ALA A 340 -5.45 22.28 1.64
N ALA A 341 -6.16 23.37 1.97
CA ALA A 341 -5.93 24.69 1.39
C ALA A 341 -4.54 25.24 1.77
N ALA A 342 -4.14 25.11 3.05
CA ALA A 342 -2.81 25.52 3.49
C ALA A 342 -1.70 24.74 2.79
N MET A 343 -1.83 23.43 2.68
CA MET A 343 -0.89 22.56 1.96
C MET A 343 -0.80 22.91 0.46
N ALA A 344 -1.91 23.28 -0.16
CA ALA A 344 -1.93 23.72 -1.56
C ALA A 344 -1.13 25.03 -1.75
N ASP A 345 -1.28 25.98 -0.84
CA ASP A 345 -0.51 27.24 -0.87
C ASP A 345 1.00 26.98 -0.71
N VAL A 346 1.39 26.14 0.26
CA VAL A 346 2.79 25.74 0.47
C VAL A 346 3.38 25.04 -0.76
N LYS A 347 2.65 24.09 -1.35
CA LYS A 347 3.07 23.39 -2.57
C LYS A 347 3.22 24.32 -3.78
N ALA A 348 2.43 25.40 -3.83
CA ALA A 348 2.52 26.41 -4.88
C ALA A 348 3.63 27.46 -4.60
N GLY A 349 4.45 27.28 -3.57
CA GLY A 349 5.51 28.21 -3.20
C GLY A 349 5.02 29.45 -2.48
N ARG A 350 3.74 29.56 -2.14
CA ARG A 350 3.18 30.68 -1.36
C ARG A 350 3.40 30.42 0.12
N VAL A 351 4.59 30.73 0.59
CA VAL A 351 5.01 30.48 1.99
C VAL A 351 5.21 31.79 2.77
N GLY A 352 5.74 32.84 2.13
CA GLY A 352 6.09 34.12 2.74
C GLY A 352 7.11 34.01 3.88
N ASP A 353 7.59 35.13 4.35
CA ASP A 353 8.50 35.19 5.49
C ASP A 353 7.70 35.19 6.80
N ILE A 354 8.23 34.47 7.79
CA ILE A 354 7.62 34.46 9.13
C ILE A 354 7.68 35.87 9.72
N PRO A 355 6.53 36.43 10.19
CA PRO A 355 6.51 37.73 10.85
C PRO A 355 7.55 37.80 11.96
N ARG A 356 8.25 38.94 12.05
CA ARG A 356 9.39 39.10 12.95
C ARG A 356 9.02 38.83 14.41
N GLU A 357 7.83 39.23 14.81
CA GLU A 357 7.30 39.06 16.15
C GLU A 357 7.17 37.58 16.57
N LEU A 358 7.06 36.68 15.58
CA LEU A 358 6.91 35.24 15.79
C LEU A 358 8.22 34.45 15.69
N GLN A 359 9.33 35.13 15.30
CA GLN A 359 10.62 34.45 15.17
C GLN A 359 11.27 34.22 16.52
N ASN A 360 11.90 33.06 16.71
CA ASN A 360 12.68 32.81 17.93
C ASN A 360 13.88 33.74 18.04
N VAL A 361 14.21 34.14 19.26
CA VAL A 361 15.49 34.81 19.56
C VAL A 361 16.55 33.73 19.64
N HIS A 362 17.39 33.62 18.60
CA HIS A 362 18.52 32.70 18.64
C HIS A 362 19.67 33.30 19.43
N ALA A 363 20.30 32.51 20.29
CA ALA A 363 21.43 32.91 21.15
C ALA A 363 22.68 33.38 20.36
N ASP A 364 22.78 33.03 19.08
CA ASP A 364 23.91 33.33 18.19
C ASP A 364 23.92 34.78 17.67
N SER A 365 22.89 35.57 18.00
CA SER A 365 22.84 37.00 17.65
C SER A 365 23.29 37.89 18.81
N ALA A 366 24.38 37.52 19.50
CA ALA A 366 25.00 38.34 20.51
C ALA A 366 25.38 39.73 19.94
N GLY A 367 24.67 40.78 20.37
CA GLY A 367 24.95 42.16 20.02
C GLY A 367 23.85 42.97 19.34
N LEU A 368 22.71 42.38 19.00
CA LEU A 368 21.53 43.12 18.52
C LEU A 368 20.37 42.84 19.49
N GLU A 369 20.02 43.81 20.34
CA GLU A 369 18.73 43.81 21.01
C GLU A 369 17.62 43.80 19.97
N ARG A 370 17.10 42.61 19.70
CA ARG A 370 15.95 42.44 18.82
C ARG A 370 14.71 42.52 19.67
N GLU A 371 14.14 43.70 19.81
CA GLU A 371 12.75 43.83 20.28
C GLU A 371 11.86 42.95 19.38
N GLN A 372 11.31 41.88 19.95
CA GLN A 372 10.47 40.95 19.22
C GLN A 372 9.08 41.56 18.89
N GLY A 373 8.60 42.46 19.71
CA GLY A 373 7.29 43.08 19.55
C GLY A 373 6.11 42.10 19.73
N TYR A 374 6.38 40.82 20.14
CA TYR A 374 5.33 39.85 20.37
C TYR A 374 4.49 40.22 21.58
N LEU A 375 3.19 40.35 21.35
CA LEU A 375 2.21 40.59 22.41
C LEU A 375 1.71 39.23 22.93
N TYR A 376 1.98 38.95 24.21
CA TYR A 376 1.58 37.69 24.83
C TYR A 376 0.07 37.66 25.15
N PRO A 377 -0.76 36.86 24.46
CA PRO A 377 -2.22 36.95 24.61
C PRO A 377 -2.75 36.76 26.04
N HIS A 378 -2.04 35.99 26.90
CA HIS A 378 -2.47 35.75 28.26
C HIS A 378 -2.37 37.02 29.18
N ASP A 379 -1.65 38.05 28.74
CA ASP A 379 -1.56 39.34 29.46
C ASP A 379 -2.76 40.26 29.12
N PHE A 380 -3.62 39.86 28.21
CA PHE A 380 -4.74 40.66 27.76
C PHE A 380 -6.10 40.06 28.11
N PRO A 381 -7.14 40.89 28.26
CA PRO A 381 -8.50 40.43 28.55
C PRO A 381 -8.99 39.40 27.52
N GLY A 382 -9.64 38.33 27.99
CA GLY A 382 -10.10 37.26 27.14
C GLY A 382 -8.98 36.43 26.52
N HIS A 383 -7.72 36.60 26.98
CA HIS A 383 -6.52 35.94 26.44
C HIS A 383 -6.38 36.12 24.91
N TRP A 384 -6.72 37.32 24.46
CA TRP A 384 -6.63 37.68 23.04
C TRP A 384 -6.11 39.10 22.85
N VAL A 385 -5.29 39.27 21.83
CA VAL A 385 -4.79 40.57 21.38
C VAL A 385 -4.67 40.56 19.88
N ARG A 386 -4.97 41.71 19.26
CA ARG A 386 -4.89 41.84 17.82
C ARG A 386 -3.44 41.97 17.36
N GLN A 387 -2.91 40.91 16.73
CA GLN A 387 -1.60 40.93 16.09
C GLN A 387 -1.62 40.01 14.84
N GLN A 388 -0.63 40.17 13.99
CA GLN A 388 -0.51 39.39 12.76
C GLN A 388 0.25 38.10 13.00
N TYR A 389 -0.32 36.96 12.59
CA TYR A 389 0.29 35.63 12.72
C TYR A 389 0.71 35.03 11.37
N LEU A 390 0.04 35.39 10.29
CA LEU A 390 0.41 34.92 8.94
C LEU A 390 1.42 35.86 8.29
N PRO A 391 2.28 35.35 7.39
CA PRO A 391 3.14 36.16 6.54
C PRO A 391 2.36 37.27 5.81
N ASP A 392 3.04 38.36 5.45
CA ASP A 392 2.43 39.50 4.78
C ASP A 392 1.66 39.13 3.51
N GLU A 393 2.21 38.22 2.73
CA GLU A 393 1.59 37.71 1.50
C GLU A 393 0.29 36.94 1.74
N LEU A 394 0.16 36.38 2.96
CA LEU A 394 -0.96 35.52 3.36
C LEU A 394 -1.86 36.15 4.43
N LYS A 395 -1.62 37.39 4.87
CA LYS A 395 -2.35 38.03 5.99
C LYS A 395 -3.86 38.03 5.86
N ASN A 396 -4.38 38.03 4.64
CA ASN A 396 -5.83 38.00 4.36
C ASN A 396 -6.36 36.57 4.11
N ARG A 397 -5.51 35.55 4.17
CA ARG A 397 -5.89 34.16 3.95
C ARG A 397 -6.70 33.62 5.13
N LYS A 398 -7.77 32.90 4.82
CA LYS A 398 -8.58 32.18 5.82
C LYS A 398 -8.63 30.72 5.42
N TYR A 399 -7.90 29.89 6.14
CA TYR A 399 -7.87 28.43 5.92
C TYR A 399 -9.01 27.74 6.66
N TYR A 400 -9.21 28.07 7.94
CA TYR A 400 -10.26 27.46 8.74
C TYR A 400 -11.56 28.27 8.63
N GLN A 401 -12.64 27.56 8.30
CA GLN A 401 -14.00 28.08 8.26
C GLN A 401 -14.88 27.21 9.15
N TYR A 402 -15.58 27.84 10.10
CA TYR A 402 -16.47 27.11 10.99
C TYR A 402 -17.60 26.43 10.23
N GLY A 403 -17.82 25.15 10.46
CA GLY A 403 -18.98 24.40 9.96
C GLY A 403 -20.29 24.85 10.62
N ASP A 404 -21.42 24.47 10.04
CA ASP A 404 -22.77 24.88 10.51
C ASP A 404 -23.26 24.08 11.74
N ASN A 405 -22.47 23.14 12.26
CA ASN A 405 -22.84 22.33 13.43
C ASN A 405 -22.79 23.14 14.74
N LYS A 406 -23.48 22.63 15.77
CA LYS A 406 -23.61 23.33 17.07
C LYS A 406 -22.28 23.65 17.73
N THR A 407 -21.32 22.74 17.67
CA THR A 407 -20.01 22.88 18.33
C THR A 407 -19.19 24.01 17.72
N GLU A 408 -19.04 24.00 16.40
CA GLU A 408 -18.27 25.02 15.70
C GLU A 408 -18.96 26.39 15.71
N GLN A 409 -20.28 26.43 15.63
CA GLN A 409 -21.03 27.69 15.75
C GLN A 409 -20.97 28.27 17.18
N ALA A 410 -20.88 27.43 18.22
CA ALA A 410 -20.64 27.91 19.58
C ALA A 410 -19.24 28.52 19.72
N ALA A 411 -18.20 27.85 19.20
CA ALA A 411 -16.83 28.36 19.18
C ALA A 411 -16.73 29.68 18.38
N ARG A 412 -17.40 29.76 17.23
CA ARG A 412 -17.46 30.98 16.40
C ARG A 412 -18.03 32.15 17.20
N ARG A 413 -19.20 31.97 17.83
CA ARG A 413 -19.84 33.03 18.64
C ARG A 413 -18.94 33.50 19.77
N TYR A 414 -18.30 32.58 20.48
CA TYR A 414 -17.37 32.89 21.56
C TYR A 414 -16.24 33.81 21.07
N TRP A 415 -15.58 33.43 19.97
CA TRP A 415 -14.47 34.22 19.43
C TRP A 415 -14.91 35.52 18.75
N ASP A 416 -16.06 35.54 18.11
CA ASP A 416 -16.61 36.75 17.52
C ASP A 416 -16.96 37.81 18.60
N GLU A 417 -17.36 37.38 19.80
CA GLU A 417 -17.60 38.25 20.94
C GLU A 417 -16.29 38.84 21.50
N ILE A 418 -15.29 37.99 21.74
CA ILE A 418 -13.98 38.41 22.25
C ILE A 418 -13.31 39.38 21.26
N LYS A 419 -13.36 39.10 19.97
CA LYS A 419 -12.70 39.90 18.94
C LYS A 419 -13.38 41.20 18.58
N LYS A 420 -14.56 41.51 19.16
CA LYS A 420 -15.23 42.81 19.04
C LYS A 420 -14.62 43.89 19.92
N HIS A 421 -13.98 43.48 20.96
CA HIS A 421 -13.26 44.33 21.93
C HIS A 421 -11.75 44.35 21.64
#